data_a8fade60facb99f31ce53aad2f947621
#
_entry.id   a8fade60facb99f31ce53aad2f947621
#
_cell.length_a   1.000
_cell.length_b   1.000
_cell.length_c   1.000
_cell.angle_alpha   90.00
_cell.angle_beta   90.00
_cell.angle_gamma   90.00
#
_symmetry.space_group_name_H-M   'P 1'
#
loop_
_entity.id
_entity.type
_entity.pdbx_description
1 polymer ?
#
loop_
_entity_poly.entity_id
_entity_poly.type
_entity_poly.pdbx_seq_one_letter_code
_entity_poly.pdbx_strand_id
1 'polypeptide(L)'
;MKILLTGSNGMVGKNILEHSGASNYVFLTPSSVELNLLIYEDVNSYINHHRPDFIIHAAGKVGGIQANIKEPVSYLIDNIDMGRNVIIASKENNVKNLLNLASSCMYPRAAVNPLSEDLILKGELEPTNEGYAIAKIMSTRLCEYIVKEDNSMNYKTVIPCNLYGKHDKFHPTNAHMIPAVIRKIHDAKLSGASEINIWGDGTARREFMYAEDLSDFIFYAIAKFDKMPQNINVGLGYDYSINDYYSEIAKALDYGGKFSHDLTKPIGMERKLISDLKLKQFGWRPKTTLKEGLKKTIEFYQNKIK
;
A
#
# COMPACT_ATOMS: atom_id res chain seq x y z
N MET A 1 -1.66 25.26 -1.11
CA MET A 1 -2.47 24.21 -1.77
C MET A 1 -3.17 23.42 -0.68
N LYS A 2 -4.48 23.23 -0.81
CA LYS A 2 -5.32 22.47 0.12
C LYS A 2 -5.48 21.04 -0.40
N ILE A 3 -5.09 20.04 0.39
CA ILE A 3 -5.07 18.63 -0.01
C ILE A 3 -6.09 17.85 0.82
N LEU A 4 -7.04 17.18 0.18
CA LEU A 4 -7.86 16.17 0.84
C LEU A 4 -7.10 14.83 0.85
N LEU A 5 -6.76 14.35 2.04
CA LEU A 5 -6.15 13.05 2.25
C LEU A 5 -7.18 12.07 2.83
N THR A 6 -7.72 11.20 1.99
CA THR A 6 -8.56 10.10 2.47
C THR A 6 -7.70 8.99 3.05
N GLY A 7 -8.17 8.30 4.09
CA GLY A 7 -7.38 7.27 4.76
C GLY A 7 -6.24 7.81 5.63
N SER A 8 -6.35 9.04 6.10
CA SER A 8 -5.37 9.74 6.96
C SER A 8 -5.01 8.98 8.25
N ASN A 9 -5.92 8.17 8.78
CA ASN A 9 -5.71 7.35 9.98
C ASN A 9 -5.00 6.00 9.72
N GLY A 10 -4.83 5.62 8.45
CA GLY A 10 -4.10 4.42 8.05
C GLY A 10 -2.58 4.57 8.10
N MET A 11 -1.84 3.47 7.89
CA MET A 11 -0.38 3.49 7.87
C MET A 11 0.16 4.53 6.88
N VAL A 12 -0.27 4.49 5.63
CA VAL A 12 0.21 5.42 4.60
C VAL A 12 -0.17 6.86 4.93
N GLY A 13 -1.44 7.11 5.31
CA GLY A 13 -1.90 8.46 5.64
C GLY A 13 -1.12 9.09 6.79
N LYS A 14 -0.84 8.36 7.85
CA LYS A 14 -0.05 8.85 8.99
C LYS A 14 1.39 9.14 8.59
N ASN A 15 2.04 8.27 7.80
CA ASN A 15 3.39 8.54 7.30
C ASN A 15 3.44 9.77 6.38
N ILE A 16 2.39 10.03 5.57
CA ILE A 16 2.28 11.27 4.77
C ILE A 16 2.24 12.48 5.69
N LEU A 17 1.40 12.46 6.73
CA LEU A 17 1.23 13.59 7.64
C LEU A 17 2.45 13.84 8.54
N GLU A 18 3.22 12.80 8.88
CA GLU A 18 4.47 12.90 9.66
C GLU A 18 5.67 13.32 8.80
N HIS A 19 5.57 13.27 7.48
CA HIS A 19 6.66 13.64 6.59
C HIS A 19 6.91 15.15 6.62
N SER A 20 8.18 15.56 6.60
CA SER A 20 8.56 16.99 6.64
C SER A 20 7.94 17.84 5.53
N GLY A 21 7.69 17.26 4.36
CA GLY A 21 7.01 17.90 3.24
C GLY A 21 5.56 18.27 3.51
N ALA A 22 4.91 17.67 4.52
CA ALA A 22 3.50 17.94 4.84
C ALA A 22 3.26 19.38 5.29
N SER A 23 4.24 20.00 5.96
CA SER A 23 4.15 21.38 6.45
C SER A 23 3.96 22.44 5.34
N ASN A 24 4.24 22.10 4.08
CA ASN A 24 4.07 22.99 2.93
C ASN A 24 2.61 23.05 2.43
N TYR A 25 1.70 22.27 2.99
CA TYR A 25 0.33 22.09 2.53
C TYR A 25 -0.69 22.20 3.66
N VAL A 26 -1.93 22.55 3.33
CA VAL A 26 -3.06 22.47 4.25
C VAL A 26 -3.78 21.16 4.00
N PHE A 27 -3.73 20.24 4.95
CA PHE A 27 -4.39 18.94 4.82
C PHE A 27 -5.81 18.96 5.42
N LEU A 28 -6.77 18.44 4.65
CA LEU A 28 -8.07 18.01 5.13
C LEU A 28 -7.98 16.50 5.38
N THR A 29 -8.16 16.09 6.63
CA THR A 29 -7.96 14.72 7.10
C THR A 29 -9.17 14.15 7.82
N PRO A 30 -10.34 14.09 7.15
CA PRO A 30 -11.56 13.63 7.80
C PRO A 30 -11.42 12.17 8.27
N SER A 31 -11.96 11.90 9.45
CA SER A 31 -12.19 10.54 9.93
C SER A 31 -13.34 9.89 9.16
N SER A 32 -13.52 8.57 9.27
CA SER A 32 -14.62 7.86 8.64
C SER A 32 -16.01 8.25 9.22
N VAL A 33 -16.04 8.89 10.38
CA VAL A 33 -17.27 9.43 10.97
C VAL A 33 -17.62 10.79 10.36
N GLU A 34 -16.63 11.61 10.04
CA GLU A 34 -16.81 12.93 9.42
C GLU A 34 -17.03 12.84 7.91
N LEU A 35 -16.50 11.80 7.26
CA LEU A 35 -16.63 11.55 5.83
C LEU A 35 -16.73 10.04 5.57
N ASN A 36 -17.96 9.56 5.35
CA ASN A 36 -18.18 8.17 4.96
C ASN A 36 -17.98 8.00 3.46
N LEU A 37 -16.83 7.44 3.08
CA LEU A 37 -16.48 7.22 1.67
C LEU A 37 -17.37 6.20 0.94
N LEU A 38 -18.17 5.40 1.67
CA LEU A 38 -19.13 4.45 1.08
C LEU A 38 -20.42 5.14 0.59
N ILE A 39 -20.68 6.38 1.02
CA ILE A 39 -21.85 7.15 0.66
C ILE A 39 -21.43 8.27 -0.31
N TYR A 40 -21.91 8.21 -1.54
CA TYR A 40 -21.54 9.17 -2.58
C TYR A 40 -21.90 10.62 -2.19
N GLU A 41 -23.10 10.82 -1.66
CA GLU A 41 -23.62 12.13 -1.27
C GLU A 41 -22.77 12.81 -0.19
N ASP A 42 -22.24 12.04 0.77
CA ASP A 42 -21.33 12.52 1.79
C ASP A 42 -20.02 13.01 1.16
N VAL A 43 -19.46 12.21 0.24
CA VAL A 43 -18.21 12.54 -0.45
C VAL A 43 -18.38 13.78 -1.33
N ASN A 44 -19.45 13.83 -2.11
CA ASN A 44 -19.75 14.96 -2.99
C ASN A 44 -19.96 16.25 -2.21
N SER A 45 -20.76 16.20 -1.15
CA SER A 45 -21.04 17.36 -0.27
C SER A 45 -19.75 17.84 0.42
N TYR A 46 -18.91 16.92 0.90
CA TYR A 46 -17.65 17.26 1.56
C TYR A 46 -16.69 17.96 0.59
N ILE A 47 -16.49 17.42 -0.61
CA ILE A 47 -15.60 17.99 -1.63
C ILE A 47 -16.13 19.37 -2.07
N ASN A 48 -17.43 19.48 -2.34
CA ASN A 48 -18.06 20.74 -2.73
C ASN A 48 -17.92 21.84 -1.65
N HIS A 49 -18.07 21.48 -0.39
CA HIS A 49 -17.95 22.43 0.73
C HIS A 49 -16.52 22.88 0.94
N HIS A 50 -15.58 21.93 1.00
CA HIS A 50 -14.19 22.21 1.36
C HIS A 50 -13.30 22.65 0.19
N ARG A 51 -13.68 22.35 -1.04
CA ARG A 51 -12.99 22.71 -2.29
C ARG A 51 -11.48 22.47 -2.23
N PRO A 52 -11.03 21.20 -2.10
CA PRO A 52 -9.61 20.90 -2.13
C PRO A 52 -9.01 21.18 -3.51
N ASP A 53 -7.76 21.64 -3.56
CA ASP A 53 -7.00 21.83 -4.82
C ASP A 53 -6.46 20.50 -5.36
N PHE A 54 -6.25 19.54 -4.46
CA PHE A 54 -5.64 18.24 -4.74
C PHE A 54 -6.26 17.16 -3.85
N ILE A 55 -6.41 15.95 -4.38
CA ILE A 55 -6.86 14.80 -3.59
C ILE A 55 -5.80 13.70 -3.63
N ILE A 56 -5.45 13.18 -2.45
CA ILE A 56 -4.69 11.94 -2.28
C ILE A 56 -5.67 10.88 -1.77
N HIS A 57 -6.03 9.92 -2.63
CA HIS A 57 -6.92 8.83 -2.25
C HIS A 57 -6.10 7.64 -1.76
N ALA A 58 -5.84 7.61 -0.44
CA ALA A 58 -5.13 6.52 0.24
C ALA A 58 -6.04 5.62 1.09
N ALA A 59 -7.34 5.91 1.11
CA ALA A 59 -8.31 5.06 1.80
C ALA A 59 -8.48 3.72 1.10
N GLY A 60 -8.75 2.69 1.90
CA GLY A 60 -9.08 1.37 1.42
C GLY A 60 -9.22 0.38 2.57
N LYS A 61 -10.08 -0.62 2.40
CA LYS A 61 -10.16 -1.78 3.27
C LYS A 61 -9.02 -2.72 2.89
N VAL A 62 -7.98 -2.79 3.74
CA VAL A 62 -6.73 -3.52 3.49
C VAL A 62 -6.51 -4.56 4.57
N GLY A 63 -6.08 -5.76 4.17
CA GLY A 63 -5.76 -6.86 5.08
C GLY A 63 -4.92 -7.94 4.40
N GLY A 64 -4.39 -8.87 5.21
CA GLY A 64 -3.65 -10.02 4.71
C GLY A 64 -4.54 -11.03 3.95
N ILE A 65 -3.92 -12.10 3.43
CA ILE A 65 -4.58 -13.16 2.64
C ILE A 65 -5.79 -13.74 3.38
N GLN A 66 -5.66 -14.05 4.66
CA GLN A 66 -6.72 -14.64 5.49
C GLN A 66 -7.98 -13.76 5.56
N ALA A 67 -7.78 -12.44 5.72
CA ALA A 67 -8.88 -11.49 5.79
C ALA A 67 -9.61 -11.36 4.44
N ASN A 68 -8.88 -11.34 3.33
CA ASN A 68 -9.46 -11.32 1.99
C ASN A 68 -10.27 -12.59 1.68
N ILE A 69 -9.77 -13.78 2.04
CA ILE A 69 -10.48 -15.05 1.86
C ILE A 69 -11.76 -15.08 2.71
N LYS A 70 -11.72 -14.54 3.93
CA LYS A 70 -12.85 -14.55 4.86
C LYS A 70 -13.99 -13.61 4.45
N GLU A 71 -13.64 -12.43 3.89
CA GLU A 71 -14.61 -11.36 3.58
C GLU A 71 -14.49 -10.85 2.13
N PRO A 72 -14.50 -11.73 1.10
CA PRO A 72 -14.17 -11.32 -0.28
C PRO A 72 -15.14 -10.27 -0.82
N VAL A 73 -16.44 -10.36 -0.51
CA VAL A 73 -17.46 -9.40 -0.95
C VAL A 73 -17.17 -8.01 -0.41
N SER A 74 -16.87 -7.89 0.87
CA SER A 74 -16.59 -6.60 1.51
C SER A 74 -15.26 -5.99 1.00
N TYR A 75 -14.22 -6.81 0.75
CA TYR A 75 -12.98 -6.32 0.15
C TYR A 75 -13.17 -5.83 -1.29
N LEU A 76 -14.11 -6.40 -2.04
CA LEU A 76 -14.46 -5.95 -3.39
C LEU A 76 -15.32 -4.67 -3.30
N ILE A 77 -16.49 -4.76 -2.70
CA ILE A 77 -17.52 -3.71 -2.77
C ILE A 77 -17.10 -2.45 -2.03
N ASP A 78 -16.63 -2.56 -0.76
CA ASP A 78 -16.23 -1.37 0.00
C ASP A 78 -15.12 -0.59 -0.71
N ASN A 79 -14.15 -1.29 -1.34
CA ASN A 79 -13.08 -0.61 -2.07
C ASN A 79 -13.54 -0.03 -3.43
N ILE A 80 -14.51 -0.66 -4.11
CA ILE A 80 -15.12 -0.11 -5.31
C ILE A 80 -15.84 1.19 -4.95
N ASP A 81 -16.70 1.16 -3.93
CA ASP A 81 -17.51 2.32 -3.53
C ASP A 81 -16.63 3.48 -3.09
N MET A 82 -15.66 3.25 -2.21
CA MET A 82 -14.71 4.29 -1.78
C MET A 82 -13.98 4.92 -2.97
N GLY A 83 -13.42 4.08 -3.85
CA GLY A 83 -12.67 4.56 -5.02
C GLY A 83 -13.55 5.30 -6.01
N ARG A 84 -14.70 4.72 -6.39
CA ARG A 84 -15.68 5.33 -7.29
C ARG A 84 -16.18 6.67 -6.75
N ASN A 85 -16.63 6.70 -5.51
CA ASN A 85 -17.25 7.88 -4.91
C ASN A 85 -16.25 9.05 -4.85
N VAL A 86 -15.01 8.81 -4.41
CA VAL A 86 -13.99 9.86 -4.36
C VAL A 86 -13.63 10.36 -5.76
N ILE A 87 -13.40 9.46 -6.72
CA ILE A 87 -12.95 9.84 -8.07
C ILE A 87 -14.06 10.58 -8.83
N ILE A 88 -15.31 10.10 -8.79
CA ILE A 88 -16.43 10.74 -9.48
C ILE A 88 -16.78 12.08 -8.84
N ALA A 89 -16.92 12.14 -7.52
CA ALA A 89 -17.20 13.40 -6.84
C ALA A 89 -16.09 14.45 -7.10
N SER A 90 -14.83 14.01 -7.21
CA SER A 90 -13.72 14.91 -7.59
C SER A 90 -13.91 15.52 -8.98
N LYS A 91 -14.29 14.68 -9.97
CA LYS A 91 -14.58 15.12 -11.35
C LYS A 91 -15.74 16.12 -11.37
N GLU A 92 -16.85 15.80 -10.72
CA GLU A 92 -18.06 16.63 -10.71
C GLU A 92 -17.86 17.98 -10.00
N ASN A 93 -16.97 18.03 -9.00
CA ASN A 93 -16.61 19.27 -8.31
C ASN A 93 -15.38 19.98 -8.94
N ASN A 94 -14.96 19.61 -10.13
CA ASN A 94 -13.83 20.23 -10.85
C ASN A 94 -12.51 20.23 -10.07
N VAL A 95 -12.26 19.23 -9.22
CA VAL A 95 -10.94 19.04 -8.61
C VAL A 95 -9.99 18.49 -9.68
N LYS A 96 -9.06 19.32 -10.13
CA LYS A 96 -8.23 19.01 -11.30
C LYS A 96 -7.17 17.94 -11.05
N ASN A 97 -6.68 17.81 -9.82
CA ASN A 97 -5.57 16.94 -9.50
C ASN A 97 -5.98 15.85 -8.49
N LEU A 98 -5.78 14.59 -8.86
CA LEU A 98 -6.05 13.44 -7.99
C LEU A 98 -4.95 12.40 -8.12
N LEU A 99 -4.38 11.99 -6.98
CA LEU A 99 -3.46 10.87 -6.84
C LEU A 99 -4.17 9.68 -6.20
N ASN A 100 -4.44 8.66 -7.00
CA ASN A 100 -5.04 7.41 -6.54
C ASN A 100 -3.94 6.43 -6.10
N LEU A 101 -4.06 5.84 -4.89
CA LEU A 101 -3.18 4.78 -4.44
C LEU A 101 -3.80 3.41 -4.77
N ALA A 102 -3.19 2.74 -5.73
CA ALA A 102 -3.51 1.38 -6.11
C ALA A 102 -2.69 0.33 -5.32
N SER A 103 -2.42 -0.82 -5.90
CA SER A 103 -1.64 -1.89 -5.28
C SER A 103 -1.06 -2.83 -6.34
N SER A 104 0.10 -3.38 -6.08
CA SER A 104 0.72 -4.41 -6.93
C SER A 104 -0.07 -5.73 -7.01
N CYS A 105 -1.17 -5.90 -6.27
CA CYS A 105 -2.08 -7.04 -6.42
C CYS A 105 -2.86 -7.02 -7.74
N MET A 106 -2.86 -5.88 -8.47
CA MET A 106 -3.51 -5.74 -9.78
C MET A 106 -2.81 -6.52 -10.90
N TYR A 107 -1.61 -7.02 -10.66
CA TYR A 107 -0.84 -7.75 -11.66
C TYR A 107 -1.24 -9.22 -11.75
N PRO A 108 -1.22 -9.81 -12.97
CA PRO A 108 -1.52 -11.22 -13.15
C PRO A 108 -0.57 -12.12 -12.37
N ARG A 109 -1.11 -13.20 -11.77
CA ARG A 109 -0.34 -14.11 -10.91
C ARG A 109 0.78 -14.85 -11.63
N ALA A 110 0.61 -15.12 -12.95
CA ALA A 110 1.57 -15.86 -13.77
C ALA A 110 2.42 -14.95 -14.67
N ALA A 111 2.37 -13.61 -14.46
CA ALA A 111 3.16 -12.69 -15.29
C ALA A 111 4.66 -12.78 -14.97
N VAL A 112 5.48 -12.59 -16.01
CA VAL A 112 6.95 -12.58 -15.89
C VAL A 112 7.40 -11.34 -15.11
N ASN A 113 8.22 -11.54 -14.09
CA ASN A 113 8.82 -10.47 -13.31
C ASN A 113 10.06 -9.87 -14.01
N PRO A 114 10.33 -8.55 -13.84
CA PRO A 114 9.58 -7.58 -13.06
C PRO A 114 8.28 -7.12 -13.75
N LEU A 115 7.22 -6.89 -12.95
CA LEU A 115 5.87 -6.58 -13.39
C LEU A 115 5.76 -5.11 -13.82
N SER A 116 5.54 -4.86 -15.11
CA SER A 116 5.33 -3.50 -15.65
C SER A 116 3.86 -3.09 -15.63
N GLU A 117 3.59 -1.78 -15.64
CA GLU A 117 2.25 -1.21 -15.57
C GLU A 117 1.34 -1.66 -16.74
N ASP A 118 1.95 -2.06 -17.86
CA ASP A 118 1.23 -2.54 -19.05
C ASP A 118 0.61 -3.94 -18.88
N LEU A 119 0.98 -4.67 -17.81
CA LEU A 119 0.48 -6.01 -17.53
C LEU A 119 -0.89 -6.03 -16.84
N ILE A 120 -1.40 -4.87 -16.41
CA ILE A 120 -2.73 -4.78 -15.80
C ILE A 120 -3.80 -5.31 -16.77
N LEU A 121 -4.62 -6.26 -16.32
CA LEU A 121 -5.64 -6.98 -17.11
C LEU A 121 -5.11 -7.90 -18.22
N LYS A 122 -3.83 -8.28 -18.21
CA LYS A 122 -3.27 -9.22 -19.20
C LYS A 122 -3.18 -10.68 -18.71
N GLY A 123 -3.97 -11.04 -17.71
CA GLY A 123 -4.05 -12.41 -17.20
C GLY A 123 -4.82 -12.52 -15.90
N GLU A 124 -4.94 -13.74 -15.38
CA GLU A 124 -5.65 -14.05 -14.16
C GLU A 124 -4.97 -13.44 -12.92
N LEU A 125 -5.77 -12.91 -12.01
CA LEU A 125 -5.32 -12.35 -10.75
C LEU A 125 -5.04 -13.46 -9.71
N GLU A 126 -4.41 -13.09 -8.60
CA GLU A 126 -4.21 -13.99 -7.47
C GLU A 126 -5.55 -14.23 -6.75
N PRO A 127 -6.09 -15.49 -6.75
CA PRO A 127 -7.43 -15.78 -6.24
C PRO A 127 -7.66 -15.36 -4.78
N THR A 128 -6.61 -15.39 -3.96
CA THR A 128 -6.71 -15.10 -2.52
C THR A 128 -7.03 -13.64 -2.21
N ASN A 129 -6.87 -12.72 -3.16
CA ASN A 129 -7.17 -11.28 -3.01
C ASN A 129 -7.74 -10.64 -4.29
N GLU A 130 -8.33 -11.46 -5.16
CA GLU A 130 -8.86 -11.02 -6.46
C GLU A 130 -9.88 -9.87 -6.33
N GLY A 131 -10.82 -9.97 -5.38
CA GLY A 131 -11.83 -8.91 -5.16
C GLY A 131 -11.20 -7.55 -4.87
N TYR A 132 -10.20 -7.51 -3.99
CA TYR A 132 -9.45 -6.29 -3.72
C TYR A 132 -8.69 -5.79 -4.96
N ALA A 133 -8.07 -6.70 -5.70
CA ALA A 133 -7.34 -6.36 -6.92
C ALA A 133 -8.25 -5.76 -7.99
N ILE A 134 -9.44 -6.34 -8.23
CA ILE A 134 -10.46 -5.83 -9.15
C ILE A 134 -10.88 -4.40 -8.76
N ALA A 135 -11.14 -4.14 -7.48
CA ALA A 135 -11.49 -2.80 -7.01
C ALA A 135 -10.40 -1.77 -7.29
N LYS A 136 -9.12 -2.15 -7.10
CA LYS A 136 -7.97 -1.27 -7.41
C LYS A 136 -7.78 -1.06 -8.92
N ILE A 137 -8.02 -2.09 -9.73
CA ILE A 137 -8.03 -1.98 -11.20
C ILE A 137 -9.13 -1.02 -11.65
N MET A 138 -10.35 -1.15 -11.12
CA MET A 138 -11.47 -0.28 -11.44
C MET A 138 -11.12 1.19 -11.17
N SER A 139 -10.61 1.53 -9.98
CA SER A 139 -10.23 2.90 -9.64
C SER A 139 -9.12 3.43 -10.55
N THR A 140 -8.13 2.60 -10.90
CA THR A 140 -7.06 2.96 -11.84
C THR A 140 -7.60 3.27 -13.24
N ARG A 141 -8.47 2.38 -13.77
CA ARG A 141 -9.10 2.59 -15.09
C ARG A 141 -10.03 3.80 -15.10
N LEU A 142 -10.76 4.03 -14.01
CA LEU A 142 -11.61 5.21 -13.89
C LEU A 142 -10.81 6.51 -13.99
N CYS A 143 -9.65 6.60 -13.32
CA CYS A 143 -8.73 7.74 -13.47
C CYS A 143 -8.27 7.92 -14.93
N GLU A 144 -7.88 6.84 -15.60
CA GLU A 144 -7.44 6.89 -17.01
C GLU A 144 -8.57 7.36 -17.94
N TYR A 145 -9.80 6.85 -17.77
CA TYR A 145 -10.93 7.22 -18.60
C TYR A 145 -11.34 8.68 -18.41
N ILE A 146 -11.32 9.18 -17.18
CA ILE A 146 -11.60 10.60 -16.91
C ILE A 146 -10.60 11.50 -17.61
N VAL A 147 -9.31 11.21 -17.54
CA VAL A 147 -8.28 11.99 -18.26
C VAL A 147 -8.42 11.89 -19.78
N LYS A 148 -8.88 10.74 -20.29
CA LYS A 148 -9.14 10.55 -21.72
C LYS A 148 -10.35 11.35 -22.21
N GLU A 149 -11.40 11.46 -21.39
CA GLU A 149 -12.62 12.22 -21.70
C GLU A 149 -12.39 13.73 -21.56
N ASP A 150 -11.63 14.15 -20.54
CA ASP A 150 -11.35 15.55 -20.23
C ASP A 150 -9.86 15.71 -19.89
N ASN A 151 -9.09 16.21 -20.85
CA ASN A 151 -7.65 16.44 -20.71
C ASN A 151 -7.27 17.58 -19.75
N SER A 152 -8.24 18.34 -19.24
CA SER A 152 -8.03 19.30 -18.16
C SER A 152 -7.94 18.65 -16.78
N MET A 153 -8.33 17.37 -16.66
CA MET A 153 -8.20 16.58 -15.44
C MET A 153 -6.83 15.87 -15.41
N ASN A 154 -6.20 15.88 -14.27
CA ASN A 154 -4.88 15.29 -14.05
C ASN A 154 -4.97 14.22 -12.94
N TYR A 155 -5.63 13.10 -13.26
CA TYR A 155 -5.85 11.98 -12.35
C TYR A 155 -4.84 10.87 -12.62
N LYS A 156 -3.99 10.57 -11.66
CA LYS A 156 -2.88 9.64 -11.81
C LYS A 156 -2.89 8.58 -10.74
N THR A 157 -2.28 7.43 -11.03
CA THR A 157 -2.26 6.29 -10.12
C THR A 157 -0.83 5.90 -9.76
N VAL A 158 -0.59 5.78 -8.46
CA VAL A 158 0.61 5.16 -7.88
C VAL A 158 0.31 3.71 -7.55
N ILE A 159 1.18 2.80 -7.96
CA ILE A 159 1.09 1.38 -7.72
C ILE A 159 2.25 0.97 -6.81
N PRO A 160 2.10 1.05 -5.49
CA PRO A 160 3.17 0.66 -4.58
C PRO A 160 3.37 -0.86 -4.57
N CYS A 161 4.60 -1.30 -4.34
CA CYS A 161 4.87 -2.67 -3.88
C CYS A 161 4.29 -2.89 -2.48
N ASN A 162 4.57 -4.03 -1.83
CA ASN A 162 4.13 -4.17 -0.45
C ASN A 162 4.84 -3.14 0.44
N LEU A 163 4.10 -2.65 1.43
CA LEU A 163 4.60 -1.64 2.36
C LEU A 163 4.70 -2.21 3.77
N TYR A 164 5.62 -1.66 4.56
CA TYR A 164 5.73 -1.90 6.00
C TYR A 164 6.28 -0.64 6.68
N GLY A 165 6.09 -0.50 7.97
CA GLY A 165 6.68 0.64 8.68
C GLY A 165 5.92 1.04 9.94
N LYS A 166 6.16 2.28 10.38
CA LYS A 166 5.40 2.89 11.47
C LYS A 166 3.90 2.88 11.14
N HIS A 167 3.09 2.79 12.16
CA HIS A 167 1.62 2.77 12.08
C HIS A 167 1.01 1.54 11.38
N ASP A 168 1.82 0.52 11.07
CA ASP A 168 1.28 -0.73 10.55
C ASP A 168 0.48 -1.50 11.61
N LYS A 169 -0.33 -2.47 11.14
CA LYS A 169 -1.13 -3.33 12.00
C LYS A 169 -0.29 -4.53 12.42
N PHE A 170 0.00 -4.66 13.70
CA PHE A 170 0.74 -5.81 14.27
C PHE A 170 -0.21 -6.89 14.82
N HIS A 171 -1.39 -7.06 14.19
CA HIS A 171 -2.36 -8.07 14.63
C HIS A 171 -1.96 -9.46 14.11
N PRO A 172 -2.08 -10.54 14.92
CA PRO A 172 -1.58 -11.87 14.53
C PRO A 172 -2.15 -12.43 13.23
N THR A 173 -3.43 -12.13 12.94
CA THR A 173 -4.16 -12.71 11.80
C THR A 173 -4.42 -11.73 10.65
N ASN A 174 -4.46 -10.43 10.92
CA ASN A 174 -4.88 -9.41 9.95
C ASN A 174 -3.73 -8.52 9.46
N ALA A 175 -2.52 -8.75 9.96
CA ALA A 175 -1.33 -8.00 9.56
C ALA A 175 -0.75 -8.48 8.22
N HIS A 176 -0.03 -7.60 7.53
CA HIS A 176 0.88 -8.00 6.47
C HIS A 176 2.07 -8.80 7.03
N MET A 177 2.85 -9.43 6.14
CA MET A 177 3.89 -10.37 6.51
C MET A 177 4.92 -9.76 7.49
N ILE A 178 5.55 -8.64 7.17
CA ILE A 178 6.61 -8.07 8.02
C ILE A 178 6.13 -7.74 9.43
N PRO A 179 5.03 -6.99 9.67
CA PRO A 179 4.55 -6.73 11.02
C PRO A 179 4.08 -7.98 11.76
N ALA A 180 3.52 -8.97 11.07
CA ALA A 180 3.17 -10.26 11.66
C ALA A 180 4.42 -11.03 12.13
N VAL A 181 5.48 -11.05 11.32
CA VAL A 181 6.76 -11.71 11.65
C VAL A 181 7.47 -10.99 12.81
N ILE A 182 7.49 -9.64 12.80
CA ILE A 182 8.06 -8.86 13.93
C ILE A 182 7.37 -9.27 15.24
N ARG A 183 6.04 -9.27 15.26
CA ARG A 183 5.29 -9.68 16.44
C ARG A 183 5.58 -11.13 16.84
N LYS A 184 5.54 -12.05 15.88
CA LYS A 184 5.77 -13.48 16.12
C LYS A 184 7.15 -13.75 16.72
N ILE A 185 8.20 -13.13 16.19
CA ILE A 185 9.57 -13.28 16.70
C ILE A 185 9.73 -12.59 18.06
N HIS A 186 9.13 -11.43 18.25
CA HIS A 186 9.13 -10.73 19.53
C HIS A 186 8.46 -11.57 20.64
N ASP A 187 7.27 -12.12 20.36
CA ASP A 187 6.52 -12.94 21.32
C ASP A 187 7.29 -14.24 21.63
N ALA A 188 7.93 -14.87 20.63
CA ALA A 188 8.78 -16.04 20.81
C ALA A 188 10.01 -15.73 21.69
N LYS A 189 10.66 -14.58 21.49
CA LYS A 189 11.77 -14.14 22.33
C LYS A 189 11.34 -13.96 23.79
N LEU A 190 10.19 -13.32 24.02
CA LEU A 190 9.66 -13.11 25.39
C LEU A 190 9.27 -14.41 26.09
N SER A 191 8.72 -15.38 25.37
CA SER A 191 8.33 -16.69 25.92
C SER A 191 9.49 -17.68 26.04
N GLY A 192 10.68 -17.35 25.53
CA GLY A 192 11.82 -18.28 25.50
C GLY A 192 11.65 -19.41 24.47
N ALA A 193 10.75 -19.27 23.49
CA ALA A 193 10.54 -20.29 22.47
C ALA A 193 11.80 -20.44 21.59
N SER A 194 12.26 -21.67 21.44
CA SER A 194 13.49 -22.00 20.69
C SER A 194 13.27 -22.17 19.19
N GLU A 195 12.01 -22.19 18.75
CA GLU A 195 11.64 -22.43 17.35
C GLU A 195 10.44 -21.61 16.91
N ILE A 196 10.48 -21.16 15.66
CA ILE A 196 9.39 -20.43 14.98
C ILE A 196 9.10 -21.12 13.65
N ASN A 197 7.82 -21.36 13.38
CA ASN A 197 7.38 -21.96 12.14
C ASN A 197 7.17 -20.89 11.04
N ILE A 198 7.69 -21.12 9.83
CA ILE A 198 7.48 -20.34 8.60
C ILE A 198 6.47 -21.08 7.73
N TRP A 199 5.50 -20.36 7.15
CA TRP A 199 4.54 -20.95 6.22
C TRP A 199 5.17 -21.19 4.85
N GLY A 200 4.97 -22.40 4.28
CA GLY A 200 5.64 -22.87 3.08
C GLY A 200 7.12 -23.13 3.34
N ASP A 201 7.90 -23.21 2.28
CA ASP A 201 9.35 -23.41 2.32
C ASP A 201 10.17 -22.13 2.53
N GLY A 202 9.50 -20.98 2.54
CA GLY A 202 10.13 -19.67 2.71
C GLY A 202 10.90 -19.16 1.50
N THR A 203 10.86 -19.86 0.34
CA THR A 203 11.59 -19.46 -0.88
C THR A 203 10.87 -18.40 -1.69
N ALA A 204 9.55 -18.25 -1.54
CA ALA A 204 8.76 -17.21 -2.21
C ALA A 204 9.37 -15.83 -1.99
N ARG A 205 9.43 -15.03 -3.07
CA ARG A 205 10.11 -13.72 -3.05
C ARG A 205 9.11 -12.56 -3.08
N ARG A 206 9.38 -11.56 -2.27
CA ARG A 206 8.53 -10.37 -2.13
C ARG A 206 9.36 -9.12 -2.08
N GLU A 207 8.79 -8.05 -2.60
CA GLU A 207 9.30 -6.70 -2.50
C GLU A 207 8.51 -5.95 -1.41
N PHE A 208 9.22 -5.40 -0.43
CA PHE A 208 8.65 -4.59 0.65
C PHE A 208 9.41 -3.29 0.80
N MET A 209 8.73 -2.17 0.62
CA MET A 209 9.29 -0.83 0.77
C MET A 209 8.83 -0.20 2.10
N TYR A 210 9.71 0.58 2.72
CA TYR A 210 9.37 1.32 3.94
C TYR A 210 8.35 2.43 3.65
N ALA A 211 7.31 2.53 4.46
CA ALA A 211 6.15 3.42 4.18
C ALA A 211 6.50 4.92 4.12
N GLU A 212 7.54 5.35 4.84
CA GLU A 212 8.04 6.73 4.79
C GLU A 212 8.63 7.07 3.41
N ASP A 213 9.25 6.08 2.70
CA ASP A 213 9.73 6.28 1.34
C ASP A 213 8.56 6.51 0.36
N LEU A 214 7.41 5.85 0.55
CA LEU A 214 6.22 6.16 -0.24
C LEU A 214 5.75 7.60 0.00
N SER A 215 5.81 8.08 1.24
CA SER A 215 5.46 9.46 1.56
C SER A 215 6.41 10.45 0.90
N ASP A 216 7.72 10.19 0.93
CA ASP A 216 8.73 10.99 0.21
C ASP A 216 8.45 11.00 -1.31
N PHE A 217 8.10 9.86 -1.90
CA PHE A 217 7.68 9.78 -3.30
C PHE A 217 6.44 10.63 -3.58
N ILE A 218 5.41 10.57 -2.73
CA ILE A 218 4.17 11.33 -2.92
C ILE A 218 4.45 12.83 -2.97
N PHE A 219 5.25 13.37 -2.07
CA PHE A 219 5.62 14.80 -2.11
C PHE A 219 6.49 15.16 -3.32
N TYR A 220 7.41 14.27 -3.71
CA TYR A 220 8.16 14.43 -4.95
C TYR A 220 7.22 14.45 -6.17
N ALA A 221 6.23 13.56 -6.21
CA ALA A 221 5.25 13.48 -7.27
C ALA A 221 4.34 14.72 -7.33
N ILE A 222 3.85 15.20 -6.18
CA ILE A 222 3.05 16.44 -6.11
C ILE A 222 3.81 17.63 -6.72
N ALA A 223 5.09 17.78 -6.39
CA ALA A 223 5.92 18.87 -6.92
C ALA A 223 6.16 18.79 -8.44
N LYS A 224 5.97 17.62 -9.05
CA LYS A 224 6.19 17.36 -10.48
C LYS A 224 4.98 16.69 -11.13
N PHE A 225 3.77 16.95 -10.62
CA PHE A 225 2.59 16.15 -10.91
C PHE A 225 2.25 16.08 -12.40
N ASP A 226 2.40 17.17 -13.14
CA ASP A 226 2.16 17.19 -14.59
C ASP A 226 3.10 16.26 -15.37
N LYS A 227 4.32 16.06 -14.88
CA LYS A 227 5.34 15.19 -15.51
C LYS A 227 5.25 13.72 -15.07
N MET A 228 4.46 13.43 -14.04
CA MET A 228 4.29 12.06 -13.56
C MET A 228 3.56 11.21 -14.62
N PRO A 229 4.01 9.99 -14.92
CA PRO A 229 3.24 9.05 -15.77
C PRO A 229 1.83 8.83 -15.25
N GLN A 230 0.89 8.49 -16.16
CA GLN A 230 -0.51 8.18 -15.81
C GLN A 230 -0.60 7.11 -14.71
N ASN A 231 0.17 6.03 -14.87
CA ASN A 231 0.35 4.98 -13.86
C ASN A 231 1.84 4.78 -13.65
N ILE A 232 2.25 4.67 -12.39
CA ILE A 232 3.64 4.46 -12.03
C ILE A 232 3.78 3.46 -10.88
N ASN A 233 4.60 2.45 -11.08
CA ASN A 233 5.06 1.56 -10.03
C ASN A 233 5.99 2.29 -9.07
N VAL A 234 5.80 2.07 -7.77
CA VAL A 234 6.69 2.63 -6.75
C VAL A 234 7.19 1.50 -5.85
N GLY A 235 8.45 1.16 -6.03
CA GLY A 235 9.10 0.06 -5.33
C GLY A 235 10.61 0.15 -5.35
N LEU A 236 11.25 -0.93 -4.90
CA LEU A 236 12.70 -1.01 -4.72
C LEU A 236 13.45 -1.42 -5.99
N GLY A 237 12.78 -2.20 -6.88
CA GLY A 237 13.42 -2.85 -8.03
C GLY A 237 14.24 -4.10 -7.66
N TYR A 238 14.13 -4.58 -6.41
CA TYR A 238 14.70 -5.84 -5.94
C TYR A 238 13.81 -6.45 -4.84
N ASP A 239 13.97 -7.73 -4.60
CA ASP A 239 13.17 -8.49 -3.64
C ASP A 239 14.03 -9.41 -2.76
N TYR A 240 13.43 -9.89 -1.69
CA TYR A 240 14.01 -10.88 -0.79
C TYR A 240 13.09 -12.09 -0.66
N SER A 241 13.64 -13.25 -0.30
CA SER A 241 12.83 -14.41 0.08
C SER A 241 12.15 -14.19 1.44
N ILE A 242 11.10 -14.95 1.71
CA ILE A 242 10.47 -14.93 3.03
C ILE A 242 11.48 -15.34 4.11
N ASN A 243 12.36 -16.32 3.81
CA ASN A 243 13.45 -16.72 4.72
C ASN A 243 14.40 -15.56 5.04
N ASP A 244 14.76 -14.73 4.05
CA ASP A 244 15.61 -13.56 4.26
C ASP A 244 14.94 -12.57 5.22
N TYR A 245 13.63 -12.30 5.05
CA TYR A 245 12.88 -11.41 5.95
C TYR A 245 12.86 -11.94 7.38
N TYR A 246 12.57 -13.24 7.58
CA TYR A 246 12.62 -13.84 8.92
C TYR A 246 14.00 -13.73 9.55
N SER A 247 15.07 -14.00 8.79
CA SER A 247 16.45 -13.89 9.25
C SER A 247 16.82 -12.45 9.65
N GLU A 248 16.49 -11.45 8.81
CA GLU A 248 16.79 -10.06 9.11
C GLU A 248 16.00 -9.51 10.30
N ILE A 249 14.72 -9.92 10.45
CA ILE A 249 13.90 -9.54 11.61
C ILE A 249 14.41 -10.21 12.90
N ALA A 250 14.83 -11.49 12.81
CA ALA A 250 15.41 -12.20 13.96
C ALA A 250 16.71 -11.52 14.44
N LYS A 251 17.59 -11.17 13.50
CA LYS A 251 18.82 -10.39 13.83
C LYS A 251 18.48 -9.05 14.47
N ALA A 252 17.49 -8.32 13.93
CA ALA A 252 17.09 -7.02 14.45
C ALA A 252 16.45 -7.09 15.85
N LEU A 253 15.81 -8.21 16.19
CA LEU A 253 15.22 -8.49 17.52
C LEU A 253 16.17 -9.25 18.45
N ASP A 254 17.38 -9.61 17.99
CA ASP A 254 18.32 -10.45 18.74
C ASP A 254 17.66 -11.76 19.22
N TYR A 255 17.04 -12.49 18.27
CA TYR A 255 16.42 -13.79 18.51
C TYR A 255 17.31 -14.91 17.94
N GLY A 256 17.76 -15.80 18.80
CA GLY A 256 18.70 -16.90 18.46
C GLY A 256 18.01 -18.25 18.22
N GLY A 257 16.67 -18.31 18.17
CA GLY A 257 15.93 -19.55 17.92
C GLY A 257 16.03 -20.01 16.47
N LYS A 258 15.53 -21.24 16.22
CA LYS A 258 15.51 -21.88 14.90
C LYS A 258 14.23 -21.57 14.13
N PHE A 259 14.26 -21.77 12.81
CA PHE A 259 13.09 -21.72 11.94
C PHE A 259 12.78 -23.11 11.40
N SER A 260 11.51 -23.51 11.46
CA SER A 260 10.96 -24.68 10.79
C SER A 260 9.97 -24.25 9.71
N HIS A 261 9.63 -25.15 8.80
CA HIS A 261 8.77 -24.84 7.65
C HIS A 261 7.51 -25.71 7.64
N ASP A 262 6.35 -25.06 7.55
CA ASP A 262 5.04 -25.73 7.41
C ASP A 262 4.60 -25.74 5.96
N LEU A 263 4.94 -26.80 5.25
CA LEU A 263 4.63 -26.97 3.83
C LEU A 263 3.14 -27.18 3.54
N THR A 264 2.30 -27.33 4.56
CA THR A 264 0.84 -27.43 4.39
C THR A 264 0.16 -26.09 4.17
N LYS A 265 0.87 -24.98 4.41
CA LYS A 265 0.33 -23.63 4.27
C LYS A 265 0.54 -23.06 2.88
N PRO A 266 -0.41 -22.23 2.40
CA PRO A 266 -0.30 -21.59 1.09
C PRO A 266 0.84 -20.58 1.07
N ILE A 267 1.58 -20.53 -0.05
CA ILE A 267 2.71 -19.61 -0.28
C ILE A 267 2.33 -18.41 -1.17
N GLY A 268 1.17 -18.44 -1.84
CA GLY A 268 0.77 -17.44 -2.83
C GLY A 268 1.68 -17.44 -4.07
N MET A 269 1.87 -16.28 -4.71
CA MET A 269 2.75 -16.16 -5.88
C MET A 269 4.19 -16.50 -5.51
N GLU A 270 4.91 -17.24 -6.38
CA GLU A 270 6.34 -17.57 -6.22
C GLU A 270 7.19 -16.29 -6.10
N ARG A 271 6.96 -15.32 -6.98
CA ARG A 271 7.67 -14.03 -6.97
C ARG A 271 6.72 -12.88 -7.28
N LYS A 272 6.90 -11.76 -6.60
CA LYS A 272 6.18 -10.51 -6.88
C LYS A 272 7.13 -9.32 -6.74
N LEU A 273 7.73 -8.94 -7.86
CA LEU A 273 8.63 -7.81 -8.03
C LEU A 273 8.07 -6.88 -9.10
N ILE A 274 7.84 -5.61 -8.79
CA ILE A 274 7.38 -4.63 -9.78
C ILE A 274 8.55 -3.98 -10.52
N SER A 275 8.31 -3.55 -11.76
CA SER A 275 9.31 -2.84 -12.56
C SER A 275 9.46 -1.40 -12.05
N ASP A 276 10.67 -0.97 -11.78
CA ASP A 276 11.01 0.39 -11.36
C ASP A 276 11.49 1.28 -12.53
N LEU A 277 11.28 0.84 -13.78
CA LEU A 277 11.78 1.54 -14.97
C LEU A 277 11.21 2.95 -15.09
N LYS A 278 9.87 3.11 -15.04
CA LYS A 278 9.21 4.42 -15.11
C LYS A 278 9.55 5.27 -13.89
N LEU A 279 9.72 4.66 -12.71
CA LEU A 279 10.11 5.34 -11.48
C LEU A 279 11.50 5.98 -11.63
N LYS A 280 12.47 5.24 -12.16
CA LYS A 280 13.83 5.74 -12.47
C LYS A 280 13.82 6.86 -13.51
N GLN A 281 13.01 6.72 -14.56
CA GLN A 281 12.84 7.74 -15.59
C GLN A 281 12.17 9.01 -15.04
N PHE A 282 11.24 8.87 -14.11
CA PHE A 282 10.62 10.01 -13.41
C PHE A 282 11.59 10.70 -12.45
N GLY A 283 12.71 10.05 -12.09
CA GLY A 283 13.83 10.63 -11.36
C GLY A 283 13.74 10.50 -9.85
N TRP A 284 13.02 9.50 -9.32
CA TRP A 284 12.95 9.20 -7.89
C TRP A 284 13.43 7.77 -7.58
N ARG A 285 13.94 7.59 -6.38
CA ARG A 285 14.38 6.28 -5.86
C ARG A 285 14.11 6.19 -4.34
N PRO A 286 13.77 5.00 -3.82
CA PRO A 286 13.68 4.78 -2.39
C PRO A 286 15.04 4.97 -1.72
N LYS A 287 15.03 5.41 -0.45
CA LYS A 287 16.23 5.79 0.30
C LYS A 287 16.51 4.86 1.47
N THR A 288 15.47 4.19 2.00
CA THR A 288 15.55 3.40 3.23
C THR A 288 15.93 1.96 2.93
N THR A 289 17.03 1.48 3.50
CA THR A 289 17.42 0.06 3.41
C THR A 289 16.50 -0.81 4.26
N LEU A 290 16.43 -2.13 3.95
CA LEU A 290 15.64 -3.07 4.75
C LEU A 290 16.03 -3.03 6.23
N LYS A 291 17.32 -3.01 6.53
CA LYS A 291 17.84 -2.97 7.91
C LYS A 291 17.38 -1.72 8.66
N GLU A 292 17.46 -0.55 8.05
CA GLU A 292 17.01 0.72 8.66
C GLU A 292 15.50 0.75 8.86
N GLY A 293 14.72 0.33 7.84
CA GLY A 293 13.27 0.27 7.93
C GLY A 293 12.78 -0.71 9.00
N LEU A 294 13.41 -1.90 9.11
CA LEU A 294 13.11 -2.87 10.16
C LEU A 294 13.41 -2.30 11.54
N LYS A 295 14.57 -1.66 11.75
CA LYS A 295 14.91 -1.02 13.01
C LYS A 295 13.85 -0.01 13.44
N LYS A 296 13.51 0.96 12.59
CA LYS A 296 12.47 1.97 12.86
C LYS A 296 11.10 1.34 13.14
N THR A 297 10.73 0.27 12.42
CA THR A 297 9.44 -0.41 12.58
C THR A 297 9.37 -1.17 13.91
N ILE A 298 10.45 -1.85 14.29
CA ILE A 298 10.55 -2.59 15.55
C ILE A 298 10.53 -1.63 16.74
N GLU A 299 11.28 -0.53 16.68
CA GLU A 299 11.26 0.53 17.71
C GLU A 299 9.85 1.09 17.90
N PHE A 300 9.15 1.39 16.81
CA PHE A 300 7.76 1.83 16.87
C PHE A 300 6.84 0.78 17.52
N TYR A 301 6.97 -0.49 17.13
CA TYR A 301 6.19 -1.60 17.70
C TYR A 301 6.42 -1.74 19.21
N GLN A 302 7.68 -1.76 19.63
CA GLN A 302 8.05 -1.92 21.04
C GLN A 302 7.55 -0.76 21.91
N ASN A 303 7.56 0.48 21.38
CA ASN A 303 7.03 1.64 22.10
C ASN A 303 5.49 1.63 22.22
N LYS A 304 4.80 0.95 21.30
CA LYS A 304 3.33 0.84 21.30
C LYS A 304 2.80 -0.20 22.29
N ILE A 305 3.61 -1.20 22.65
CA ILE A 305 3.21 -2.31 23.55
C ILE A 305 3.70 -2.11 24.98
N LYS A 306 4.52 -1.10 25.25
CA LYS A 306 4.83 -0.60 26.60
C LYS A 306 3.67 0.22 27.14
#